data_a5ef70bb34e5b46e4793bd1823317ef7
#
_entry.id   a5ef70bb34e5b46e4793bd1823317ef7
#
_cell.length_a   1.000
_cell.length_b   1.000
_cell.length_c   1.000
_cell.angle_alpha   90.00
_cell.angle_beta   90.00
_cell.angle_gamma   90.00
#
_symmetry.space_group_name_H-M   'P 1'
#
loop_
_entity.id
_entity.type
_entity.pdbx_description
1 polymer ?
#
loop_
_entity_poly.entity_id
_entity_poly.type
_entity_poly.pdbx_seq_one_letter_code
_entity_poly.pdbx_strand_id
1 'polypeptide(L)'
;MKKLVLFCIFFCFLYPQNKLPNYQVKILNNDTKNLYDLTNDVTLISFWATWCLPCIKEIDKINLFVKEYENLSVILINTDKAGEIPKVKRLINSKKYPLGEKYHIVMDLNKKLSRSFNAEPIPLTLIVKNDNIIYRKRGFNIGDEIEIRTKIEQALFE
;
A
#
# COMPACT_ATOMS: atom_id res chain seq x y z
N MET A 1 -37.04 27.56 -39.66
CA MET A 1 -35.78 26.79 -39.59
C MET A 1 -35.39 26.67 -38.13
N LYS A 2 -35.72 25.53 -37.49
CA LYS A 2 -35.40 25.27 -36.08
C LYS A 2 -34.00 24.64 -35.99
N LYS A 3 -33.03 25.36 -35.43
CA LYS A 3 -31.70 24.79 -35.16
C LYS A 3 -31.79 23.84 -33.96
N LEU A 4 -31.64 22.55 -34.23
CA LEU A 4 -31.54 21.50 -33.24
C LEU A 4 -30.13 21.57 -32.62
N VAL A 5 -30.03 22.11 -31.40
CA VAL A 5 -28.77 22.10 -30.64
C VAL A 5 -28.69 20.70 -29.99
N LEU A 6 -27.82 19.86 -30.57
CA LEU A 6 -27.49 18.56 -30.03
C LEU A 6 -26.56 18.75 -28.81
N PHE A 7 -27.13 18.70 -27.61
CA PHE A 7 -26.38 18.75 -26.34
C PHE A 7 -25.77 17.38 -26.10
N CYS A 8 -24.55 17.15 -26.58
CA CYS A 8 -23.78 15.98 -26.21
C CYS A 8 -23.42 16.04 -24.73
N ILE A 9 -24.21 15.38 -23.88
CA ILE A 9 -23.86 15.12 -22.49
C ILE A 9 -22.72 14.12 -22.52
N PHE A 10 -21.49 14.62 -22.40
CA PHE A 10 -20.30 13.80 -22.17
C PHE A 10 -20.39 13.30 -20.73
N PHE A 11 -21.09 12.17 -20.56
CA PHE A 11 -21.15 11.47 -19.27
C PHE A 11 -19.78 10.86 -19.03
N CYS A 12 -18.87 11.67 -18.46
CA CYS A 12 -17.59 11.19 -18.00
C CYS A 12 -17.87 10.24 -16.82
N PHE A 13 -17.91 8.94 -17.10
CA PHE A 13 -17.91 7.91 -16.07
C PHE A 13 -16.59 8.03 -15.31
N LEU A 14 -16.62 8.80 -14.22
CA LEU A 14 -15.62 8.76 -13.18
C LEU A 14 -15.72 7.37 -12.54
N TYR A 15 -15.07 6.38 -13.13
CA TYR A 15 -14.82 5.13 -12.44
C TYR A 15 -13.92 5.47 -11.26
N PRO A 16 -14.40 5.33 -10.01
CA PRO A 16 -13.50 5.46 -8.87
C PRO A 16 -12.42 4.40 -9.05
N GLN A 17 -11.16 4.84 -9.09
CA GLN A 17 -10.00 3.93 -9.18
C GLN A 17 -9.79 3.26 -7.83
N ASN A 18 -10.78 2.49 -7.38
CA ASN A 18 -10.71 1.75 -6.12
C ASN A 18 -10.07 0.37 -6.30
N LYS A 19 -9.81 -0.05 -7.54
CA LYS A 19 -9.21 -1.36 -7.81
C LYS A 19 -7.69 -1.29 -7.74
N LEU A 20 -7.09 -2.26 -7.07
CA LEU A 20 -5.65 -2.44 -7.03
C LEU A 20 -5.12 -2.74 -8.45
N PRO A 21 -4.18 -1.96 -9.00
CA PRO A 21 -3.63 -2.27 -10.31
C PRO A 21 -2.67 -3.45 -10.23
N ASN A 22 -2.75 -4.37 -11.19
CA ASN A 22 -1.81 -5.50 -11.27
C ASN A 22 -0.53 -5.09 -12.00
N TYR A 23 0.47 -4.66 -11.25
CA TYR A 23 1.78 -4.30 -11.76
C TYR A 23 2.83 -5.36 -11.46
N GLN A 24 3.78 -5.52 -12.36
CA GLN A 24 5.04 -6.18 -12.02
C GLN A 24 5.86 -5.28 -11.10
N VAL A 25 6.27 -5.84 -9.98
CA VAL A 25 6.99 -5.15 -8.90
C VAL A 25 8.28 -5.89 -8.55
N LYS A 26 9.29 -5.16 -8.13
CA LYS A 26 10.52 -5.74 -7.58
C LYS A 26 10.41 -5.82 -6.05
N ILE A 27 10.65 -6.99 -5.50
CA ILE A 27 10.76 -7.16 -4.05
C ILE A 27 12.21 -7.00 -3.57
N LEU A 28 12.42 -6.86 -2.27
CA LEU A 28 13.72 -6.48 -1.69
C LEU A 28 14.88 -7.42 -2.05
N ASN A 29 14.62 -8.71 -2.31
CA ASN A 29 15.62 -9.68 -2.78
C ASN A 29 15.90 -9.58 -4.29
N ASN A 30 15.32 -8.60 -4.99
CA ASN A 30 15.43 -8.32 -6.42
C ASN A 30 14.59 -9.24 -7.34
N ASP A 31 13.79 -10.16 -6.82
CA ASP A 31 12.83 -10.92 -7.62
C ASP A 31 11.73 -10.02 -8.16
N THR A 32 11.20 -10.37 -9.34
CA THR A 32 10.05 -9.70 -9.93
C THR A 32 8.81 -10.57 -9.75
N LYS A 33 7.74 -9.97 -9.23
CA LYS A 33 6.43 -10.64 -9.01
C LYS A 33 5.30 -9.75 -9.53
N ASN A 34 4.13 -10.31 -9.78
CA ASN A 34 2.93 -9.50 -9.93
C ASN A 34 2.48 -9.02 -8.56
N LEU A 35 1.94 -7.81 -8.49
CA LEU A 35 1.46 -7.25 -7.20
C LEU A 35 0.34 -8.13 -6.60
N TYR A 36 -0.52 -8.72 -7.45
CA TYR A 36 -1.58 -9.64 -7.01
C TYR A 36 -1.05 -10.93 -6.39
N ASP A 37 0.13 -11.40 -6.79
CA ASP A 37 0.75 -12.60 -6.20
C ASP A 37 1.22 -12.36 -4.74
N LEU A 38 1.23 -11.11 -4.30
CA LEU A 38 1.60 -10.69 -2.95
C LEU A 38 0.38 -10.40 -2.06
N THR A 39 -0.83 -10.39 -2.63
CA THR A 39 -2.07 -10.09 -1.91
C THR A 39 -2.69 -11.35 -1.31
N ASN A 40 -3.52 -11.15 -0.28
CA ASN A 40 -4.41 -12.15 0.30
C ASN A 40 -5.82 -11.56 0.36
N ASP A 41 -6.79 -12.25 0.97
CA ASP A 41 -8.18 -11.78 1.14
C ASP A 41 -8.22 -10.33 1.63
N VAL A 42 -7.43 -10.03 2.64
CA VAL A 42 -7.17 -8.66 3.09
C VAL A 42 -5.68 -8.37 2.98
N THR A 43 -5.35 -7.20 2.46
CA THR A 43 -3.96 -6.76 2.30
C THR A 43 -3.80 -5.33 2.82
N LEU A 44 -2.85 -5.14 3.74
CA LEU A 44 -2.38 -3.83 4.14
C LEU A 44 -1.23 -3.41 3.23
N ILE A 45 -1.34 -2.24 2.61
CA ILE A 45 -0.26 -1.62 1.81
C ILE A 45 0.14 -0.32 2.49
N SER A 46 1.44 -0.12 2.75
CA SER A 46 1.96 1.17 3.24
C SER A 46 3.11 1.65 2.38
N PHE A 47 3.03 2.89 1.91
CA PHE A 47 4.12 3.59 1.22
C PHE A 47 5.01 4.29 2.23
N TRP A 48 6.31 4.00 2.18
CA TRP A 48 7.27 4.45 3.18
C TRP A 48 8.66 4.71 2.62
N ALA A 49 9.52 5.34 3.43
CA ALA A 49 10.95 5.51 3.14
C ALA A 49 11.78 5.47 4.41
N THR A 50 13.07 5.18 4.30
CA THR A 50 13.99 5.07 5.45
C THR A 50 14.22 6.38 6.19
N TRP A 51 13.95 7.52 5.57
CA TRP A 51 14.06 8.87 6.16
C TRP A 51 12.72 9.35 6.76
N CYS A 52 11.62 8.63 6.55
CA CYS A 52 10.28 9.02 7.00
C CYS A 52 10.01 8.48 8.42
N LEU A 53 10.26 9.29 9.45
CA LEU A 53 10.03 8.87 10.84
C LEU A 53 8.57 8.48 11.15
N PRO A 54 7.54 9.20 10.68
CA PRO A 54 6.15 8.76 10.89
C PRO A 54 5.87 7.39 10.25
N CYS A 55 6.45 7.11 9.06
CA CYS A 55 6.30 5.81 8.40
C CYS A 55 6.89 4.67 9.22
N ILE A 56 8.09 4.88 9.78
CA ILE A 56 8.76 3.87 10.61
C ILE A 56 7.94 3.60 11.87
N LYS A 57 7.41 4.65 12.52
CA LYS A 57 6.53 4.51 13.68
C LYS A 57 5.25 3.74 13.34
N GLU A 58 4.62 4.02 12.18
CA GLU A 58 3.46 3.29 11.69
C GLU A 58 3.77 1.80 11.54
N ILE A 59 4.84 1.46 10.82
CA ILE A 59 5.23 0.07 10.57
C ILE A 59 5.54 -0.66 11.87
N ASP A 60 6.26 -0.02 12.80
CA ASP A 60 6.55 -0.60 14.12
C ASP A 60 5.25 -0.93 14.89
N LYS A 61 4.24 -0.04 14.84
CA LYS A 61 2.94 -0.26 15.48
C LYS A 61 2.13 -1.36 14.81
N ILE A 62 2.08 -1.36 13.47
CA ILE A 62 1.42 -2.40 12.68
C ILE A 62 2.01 -3.77 12.98
N ASN A 63 3.34 -3.88 13.11
CA ASN A 63 4.03 -5.14 13.38
C ASN A 63 3.70 -5.76 14.75
N LEU A 64 3.10 -5.01 15.66
CA LEU A 64 2.68 -5.56 16.96
C LEU A 64 1.49 -6.51 16.84
N PHE A 65 0.64 -6.33 15.80
CA PHE A 65 -0.60 -7.09 15.68
C PHE A 65 -0.78 -7.86 14.36
N VAL A 66 -0.07 -7.52 13.28
CA VAL A 66 -0.31 -8.17 11.97
C VAL A 66 -0.13 -9.69 11.98
N LYS A 67 0.69 -10.21 12.87
CA LYS A 67 0.92 -11.66 13.01
C LYS A 67 -0.27 -12.42 13.61
N GLU A 68 -1.23 -11.72 14.19
CA GLU A 68 -2.44 -12.30 14.77
C GLU A 68 -3.43 -12.77 13.68
N TYR A 69 -3.26 -12.32 12.42
CA TYR A 69 -4.21 -12.56 11.34
C TYR A 69 -3.61 -13.44 10.23
N GLU A 70 -4.16 -14.65 10.08
CA GLU A 70 -3.69 -15.60 9.06
C GLU A 70 -4.00 -15.17 7.63
N ASN A 71 -5.14 -14.49 7.40
CA ASN A 71 -5.60 -14.08 6.07
C ASN A 71 -5.23 -12.63 5.71
N LEU A 72 -4.25 -12.06 6.42
CA LEU A 72 -3.74 -10.72 6.18
C LEU A 72 -2.36 -10.79 5.51
N SER A 73 -2.19 -10.12 4.37
CA SER A 73 -0.88 -9.81 3.81
C SER A 73 -0.48 -8.36 4.10
N VAL A 74 0.82 -8.13 4.21
CA VAL A 74 1.41 -6.80 4.38
C VAL A 74 2.38 -6.54 3.24
N ILE A 75 2.18 -5.44 2.52
CA ILE A 75 3.05 -4.99 1.44
C ILE A 75 3.56 -3.60 1.78
N LEU A 76 4.83 -3.50 2.16
CA LEU A 76 5.49 -2.22 2.40
C LEU A 76 6.17 -1.75 1.11
N ILE A 77 5.64 -0.70 0.48
CA ILE A 77 6.18 -0.14 -0.76
C ILE A 77 7.20 0.93 -0.40
N ASN A 78 8.47 0.59 -0.56
CA ASN A 78 9.57 1.50 -0.28
C ASN A 78 9.80 2.46 -1.43
N THR A 79 9.89 3.74 -1.12
CA THR A 79 10.03 4.84 -2.09
C THR A 79 11.43 5.47 -2.09
N ASP A 80 12.41 4.87 -1.43
CA ASP A 80 13.80 5.33 -1.49
C ASP A 80 14.41 5.15 -2.90
N LYS A 81 15.47 5.87 -3.18
CA LYS A 81 16.23 5.73 -4.44
C LYS A 81 17.03 4.43 -4.46
N ALA A 82 17.42 3.97 -5.65
CA ALA A 82 18.19 2.73 -5.82
C ALA A 82 19.47 2.68 -4.99
N GLY A 83 20.18 3.80 -4.83
CA GLY A 83 21.38 3.88 -3.99
C GLY A 83 21.15 3.65 -2.49
N GLU A 84 19.89 3.77 -2.03
CA GLU A 84 19.53 3.60 -0.62
C GLU A 84 19.13 2.14 -0.26
N ILE A 85 19.11 1.22 -1.24
CA ILE A 85 18.76 -0.20 -0.99
C ILE A 85 19.56 -0.80 0.19
N PRO A 86 20.88 -0.57 0.34
CA PRO A 86 21.62 -1.08 1.49
C PRO A 86 21.10 -0.54 2.83
N LYS A 87 20.62 0.71 2.86
CA LYS A 87 20.03 1.33 4.05
C LYS A 87 18.67 0.70 4.37
N VAL A 88 17.83 0.46 3.34
CA VAL A 88 16.57 -0.27 3.49
C VAL A 88 16.81 -1.65 4.11
N LYS A 89 17.74 -2.44 3.55
CA LYS A 89 18.10 -3.77 4.08
C LYS A 89 18.57 -3.72 5.54
N ARG A 90 19.44 -2.76 5.87
CA ARG A 90 19.91 -2.58 7.27
C ARG A 90 18.76 -2.27 8.22
N LEU A 91 17.85 -1.37 7.83
CA LEU A 91 16.70 -1.01 8.66
C LEU A 91 15.79 -2.22 8.89
N ILE A 92 15.40 -2.92 7.83
CA ILE A 92 14.55 -4.13 7.90
C ILE A 92 15.15 -5.17 8.86
N ASN A 93 16.46 -5.45 8.72
CA ASN A 93 17.17 -6.41 9.56
C ASN A 93 17.25 -5.95 11.01
N SER A 94 17.57 -4.67 11.26
CA SER A 94 17.66 -4.12 12.62
C SER A 94 16.33 -4.13 13.35
N LYS A 95 15.22 -3.90 12.63
CA LYS A 95 13.85 -3.93 13.16
C LYS A 95 13.27 -5.33 13.23
N LYS A 96 13.93 -6.33 12.63
CA LYS A 96 13.46 -7.73 12.55
C LYS A 96 12.04 -7.83 11.98
N TYR A 97 11.76 -7.08 10.90
CA TYR A 97 10.45 -7.15 10.25
C TYR A 97 10.17 -8.57 9.77
N PRO A 98 8.93 -9.07 9.90
CA PRO A 98 8.60 -10.48 9.73
C PRO A 98 8.45 -10.87 8.25
N LEU A 99 9.53 -10.70 7.46
CA LEU A 99 9.52 -11.05 6.03
C LEU A 99 9.14 -12.52 5.81
N GLY A 100 8.33 -12.79 4.78
CA GLY A 100 7.87 -14.14 4.45
C GLY A 100 6.77 -14.13 3.40
N GLU A 101 5.98 -15.20 3.36
CA GLU A 101 4.91 -15.38 2.35
C GLU A 101 3.81 -14.32 2.41
N LYS A 102 3.59 -13.71 3.56
CA LYS A 102 2.53 -12.72 3.80
C LYS A 102 3.05 -11.33 4.14
N TYR A 103 4.39 -11.13 4.10
CA TYR A 103 4.99 -9.85 4.45
C TYR A 103 6.10 -9.49 3.48
N HIS A 104 5.86 -8.53 2.63
CA HIS A 104 6.71 -8.18 1.50
C HIS A 104 7.20 -6.74 1.54
N ILE A 105 8.45 -6.54 1.14
CA ILE A 105 8.98 -5.21 0.84
C ILE A 105 9.09 -5.08 -0.68
N VAL A 106 8.32 -4.18 -1.23
CA VAL A 106 8.36 -3.82 -2.66
C VAL A 106 9.21 -2.57 -2.84
N MET A 107 10.09 -2.58 -3.83
CA MET A 107 10.99 -1.46 -4.16
C MET A 107 10.42 -0.65 -5.34
N ASP A 108 9.85 0.51 -5.08
CA ASP A 108 9.29 1.40 -6.12
C ASP A 108 10.34 2.36 -6.71
N LEU A 109 11.43 1.80 -7.25
CA LEU A 109 12.62 2.53 -7.68
C LEU A 109 12.34 3.58 -8.77
N ASN A 110 11.36 3.34 -9.63
CA ASN A 110 10.95 4.23 -10.70
C ASN A 110 9.71 5.08 -10.37
N LYS A 111 9.24 5.03 -9.13
CA LYS A 111 8.07 5.76 -8.64
C LYS A 111 6.76 5.44 -9.38
N LYS A 112 6.66 4.28 -10.02
CA LYS A 112 5.47 3.89 -10.79
C LYS A 112 4.27 3.70 -9.86
N LEU A 113 4.46 2.97 -8.77
CA LEU A 113 3.41 2.74 -7.77
C LEU A 113 3.07 4.05 -7.05
N SER A 114 4.06 4.79 -6.57
CA SER A 114 3.86 6.08 -5.89
C SER A 114 3.01 7.04 -6.72
N ARG A 115 3.29 7.16 -8.02
CA ARG A 115 2.48 8.00 -8.92
C ARG A 115 1.08 7.45 -9.14
N SER A 116 0.95 6.14 -9.39
CA SER A 116 -0.35 5.49 -9.64
C SER A 116 -1.30 5.63 -8.45
N PHE A 117 -0.77 5.53 -7.24
CA PHE A 117 -1.56 5.67 -6.01
C PHE A 117 -1.62 7.09 -5.46
N ASN A 118 -0.98 8.06 -6.13
CA ASN A 118 -0.80 9.41 -5.59
C ASN A 118 -0.31 9.36 -4.13
N ALA A 119 0.80 8.63 -3.90
CA ALA A 119 1.23 8.25 -2.56
C ALA A 119 1.95 9.36 -1.79
N GLU A 120 2.22 10.49 -2.37
CA GLU A 120 2.88 11.61 -1.69
C GLU A 120 1.87 12.58 -1.10
N PRO A 121 2.12 13.11 0.12
CA PRO A 121 3.19 12.75 1.05
C PRO A 121 2.97 11.40 1.72
N ILE A 122 4.09 10.73 2.09
CA ILE A 122 4.10 9.48 2.84
C ILE A 122 4.05 9.72 4.37
N PRO A 123 3.57 8.73 5.18
CA PRO A 123 3.01 7.46 4.76
C PRO A 123 1.66 7.59 4.06
N LEU A 124 1.40 6.71 3.11
CA LEU A 124 0.06 6.42 2.62
C LEU A 124 -0.25 4.97 2.92
N THR A 125 -1.29 4.75 3.71
CA THR A 125 -1.76 3.41 4.10
C THR A 125 -3.06 3.08 3.41
N LEU A 126 -3.12 1.89 2.82
CA LEU A 126 -4.30 1.35 2.15
C LEU A 126 -4.67 0.02 2.79
N ILE A 127 -5.97 -0.28 2.86
CA ILE A 127 -6.47 -1.63 3.10
C ILE A 127 -7.22 -2.05 1.83
N VAL A 128 -6.87 -3.23 1.35
CA VAL A 128 -7.41 -3.83 0.14
C VAL A 128 -8.13 -5.11 0.53
N LYS A 129 -9.36 -5.31 0.03
CA LYS A 129 -10.11 -6.56 0.14
C LYS A 129 -10.56 -7.00 -1.25
N ASN A 130 -10.23 -8.22 -1.65
CA ASN A 130 -10.57 -8.77 -2.97
C ASN A 130 -10.22 -7.78 -4.11
N ASP A 131 -8.97 -7.30 -4.12
CA ASP A 131 -8.42 -6.32 -5.06
C ASP A 131 -9.07 -4.92 -5.03
N ASN A 132 -10.00 -4.65 -4.12
CA ASN A 132 -10.60 -3.33 -3.99
C ASN A 132 -10.01 -2.57 -2.79
N ILE A 133 -9.61 -1.33 -3.02
CA ILE A 133 -9.15 -0.43 -1.96
C ILE A 133 -10.37 0.03 -1.18
N ILE A 134 -10.50 -0.45 0.07
CA ILE A 134 -11.63 -0.16 0.96
C ILE A 134 -11.31 0.91 2.01
N TYR A 135 -10.02 1.19 2.21
CA TYR A 135 -9.58 2.22 3.15
C TYR A 135 -8.32 2.90 2.64
N ARG A 136 -8.21 4.21 2.92
CA ARG A 136 -7.07 5.04 2.56
C ARG A 136 -6.82 6.07 3.65
N LYS A 137 -5.60 6.06 4.20
CA LYS A 137 -5.16 7.05 5.21
C LYS A 137 -3.81 7.64 4.82
N ARG A 138 -3.69 8.94 4.95
CA ARG A 138 -2.45 9.67 4.69
C ARG A 138 -1.90 10.26 5.97
N GLY A 139 -0.59 10.09 6.18
CA GLY A 139 0.07 10.45 7.43
C GLY A 139 -0.17 9.42 8.54
N PHE A 140 0.59 9.54 9.61
CA PHE A 140 0.46 8.68 10.79
C PHE A 140 0.77 9.46 12.07
N ASN A 141 -0.12 9.34 13.06
CA ASN A 141 0.08 9.75 14.45
C ASN A 141 -0.08 8.53 15.35
N ILE A 142 0.56 8.54 16.52
CA ILE A 142 0.35 7.49 17.53
C ILE A 142 -1.12 7.46 17.92
N GLY A 143 -1.73 6.28 17.87
CA GLY A 143 -3.16 6.04 18.06
C GLY A 143 -3.89 5.69 16.75
N ASP A 144 -3.37 6.12 15.58
CA ASP A 144 -3.93 5.77 14.28
C ASP A 144 -3.87 4.26 13.98
N GLU A 145 -2.95 3.53 14.62
CA GLU A 145 -2.86 2.07 14.54
C GLU A 145 -4.13 1.37 15.00
N ILE A 146 -4.89 1.97 15.92
CA ILE A 146 -6.15 1.41 16.42
C ILE A 146 -7.21 1.45 15.30
N GLU A 147 -7.32 2.57 14.60
CA GLU A 147 -8.22 2.70 13.44
C GLU A 147 -7.84 1.72 12.32
N ILE A 148 -6.54 1.64 12.00
CA ILE A 148 -6.02 0.72 10.97
C ILE A 148 -6.37 -0.72 11.34
N ARG A 149 -6.14 -1.13 12.58
CA ARG A 149 -6.48 -2.47 13.09
C ARG A 149 -7.98 -2.73 12.96
N THR A 150 -8.82 -1.80 13.42
CA THR A 150 -10.28 -1.93 13.31
C THR A 150 -10.72 -2.11 11.85
N LYS A 151 -10.13 -1.38 10.91
CA LYS A 151 -10.47 -1.52 9.48
C LYS A 151 -10.02 -2.87 8.90
N ILE A 152 -8.89 -3.40 9.34
CA ILE A 152 -8.45 -4.75 8.98
C ILE A 152 -9.43 -5.80 9.52
N GLU A 153 -9.81 -5.71 10.80
CA GLU A 153 -10.73 -6.63 11.44
C GLU A 153 -12.11 -6.61 10.77
N GLN A 154 -12.66 -5.43 10.47
CA GLN A 154 -13.88 -5.30 9.69
C GLN A 154 -13.76 -6.00 8.33
N ALA A 155 -12.65 -5.81 7.64
CA ALA A 155 -12.44 -6.44 6.33
C ALA A 155 -12.30 -7.96 6.41
N LEU A 156 -11.71 -8.50 7.47
CA LEU A 156 -11.48 -9.94 7.64
C LEU A 156 -12.75 -10.70 8.04
N PHE A 157 -13.66 -10.07 8.81
CA PHE A 157 -14.79 -10.74 9.44
C PHE A 157 -16.16 -10.36 8.87
N GLU A 158 -16.23 -9.42 7.94
CA GLU A 158 -17.41 -9.09 7.13
C GLU A 158 -17.40 -9.80 5.77
#